data_785f8512cc89793f052cf44650ef317e
#
_entry.id   785f8512cc89793f052cf44650ef317e
#
_cell.length_a   1.000
_cell.length_b   1.000
_cell.length_c   1.000
_cell.angle_alpha   90.00
_cell.angle_beta   90.00
_cell.angle_gamma   90.00
#
_symmetry.space_group_name_H-M   'P 1'
#
loop_
_entity.id
_entity.type
_entity.pdbx_description
1 polymer ?
#
loop_
_entity_poly.entity_id
_entity_poly.type
_entity_poly.pdbx_seq_one_letter_code
_entity_poly.pdbx_strand_id
1 'polypeptide(L)'
;LITLASMVWLLIYWQLGPQFSSTLPFVLQLLLVGNLLVYLKTLNFEVFRVVQLSLFLFMPFVAQWSIGSFITASGISLWALLAPIGAILFIGPRESAAWFFAYVFLTTLSGVFDYYLAEPLNLPAYKVPPQTTAFFFALNFAAVSSIVYLLLRYSDTEKHRAQQHLQEAHRLLQIEQERSERLLLNILPG
;
A
#
# COMPACT_ATOMS: atom_id res chain seq x y z
N LEU A 1 -8.26 0.75 6.69
CA LEU A 1 -7.53 2.00 6.94
C LEU A 1 -7.20 2.71 5.63
N ILE A 2 -6.57 2.04 4.65
CA ILE A 2 -6.18 2.63 3.36
C ILE A 2 -7.41 3.07 2.56
N THR A 3 -8.47 2.28 2.52
CA THR A 3 -9.74 2.63 1.85
C THR A 3 -10.39 3.87 2.47
N LEU A 4 -10.36 4.00 3.80
CA LEU A 4 -10.84 5.20 4.49
C LEU A 4 -9.97 6.42 4.17
N ALA A 5 -8.64 6.26 4.18
CA ALA A 5 -7.72 7.33 3.83
C ALA A 5 -7.93 7.81 2.38
N SER A 6 -8.17 6.89 1.43
CA SER A 6 -8.47 7.23 0.04
C SER A 6 -9.82 7.93 -0.13
N MET A 7 -10.83 7.61 0.69
CA MET A 7 -12.11 8.34 0.71
C MET A 7 -11.93 9.78 1.21
N VAL A 8 -11.21 9.97 2.31
CA VAL A 8 -10.91 11.31 2.83
C VAL A 8 -10.13 12.12 1.80
N TRP A 9 -9.14 11.50 1.15
CA TRP A 9 -8.37 12.14 0.10
C TRP A 9 -9.24 12.55 -1.10
N LEU A 10 -10.17 11.71 -1.52
CA LEU A 10 -11.12 12.00 -2.60
C LEU A 10 -12.03 13.20 -2.24
N LEU A 11 -12.50 13.30 -1.00
CA LEU A 11 -13.31 14.43 -0.53
C LEU A 11 -12.51 15.73 -0.55
N ILE A 12 -11.25 15.71 -0.09
CA ILE A 12 -10.36 16.87 -0.14
C ILE A 12 -10.11 17.29 -1.60
N TYR A 13 -9.84 16.31 -2.46
CA TYR A 13 -9.63 16.52 -3.88
C TYR A 13 -10.84 17.17 -4.56
N TRP A 14 -12.05 16.71 -4.23
CA TRP A 14 -13.28 17.23 -4.79
C TRP A 14 -13.58 18.68 -4.35
N GLN A 15 -13.23 19.03 -3.13
CA GLN A 15 -13.42 20.40 -2.62
C GLN A 15 -12.38 21.39 -3.12
N LEU A 16 -11.13 20.96 -3.27
CA LEU A 16 -9.99 21.86 -3.56
C LEU A 16 -9.54 21.82 -5.03
N GLY A 17 -9.93 20.82 -5.78
CA GLY A 17 -9.45 20.59 -7.14
C GLY A 17 -10.51 20.56 -8.24
N PRO A 18 -11.40 21.58 -8.37
CA PRO A 18 -12.46 21.57 -9.41
C PRO A 18 -11.91 21.56 -10.85
N GLN A 19 -10.62 21.80 -11.02
CA GLN A 19 -9.94 21.85 -12.33
C GLN A 19 -9.44 20.49 -12.81
N PHE A 20 -9.46 19.45 -11.96
CA PHE A 20 -9.09 18.09 -12.31
C PHE A 20 -10.31 17.25 -12.67
N SER A 21 -10.17 16.35 -13.63
CA SER A 21 -11.22 15.35 -13.87
C SER A 21 -11.32 14.42 -12.65
N SER A 22 -12.46 14.49 -11.96
CA SER A 22 -12.75 13.62 -10.80
C SER A 22 -13.08 12.18 -11.18
N THR A 23 -13.20 11.87 -12.47
CA THR A 23 -13.68 10.58 -12.98
C THR A 23 -12.76 9.43 -12.58
N LEU A 24 -11.45 9.57 -12.78
CA LEU A 24 -10.48 8.50 -12.47
C LEU A 24 -10.33 8.21 -10.98
N PRO A 25 -10.16 9.22 -10.10
CA PRO A 25 -10.17 8.99 -8.65
C PRO A 25 -11.46 8.35 -8.16
N PHE A 26 -12.60 8.74 -8.73
CA PHE A 26 -13.90 8.15 -8.39
C PHE A 26 -14.01 6.69 -8.84
N VAL A 27 -13.57 6.36 -10.07
CA VAL A 27 -13.54 4.97 -10.56
C VAL A 27 -12.63 4.12 -9.68
N LEU A 28 -11.44 4.60 -9.32
CA LEU A 28 -10.56 3.89 -8.40
C LEU A 28 -11.26 3.59 -7.07
N GLN A 29 -11.96 4.57 -6.51
CA GLN A 29 -12.68 4.39 -5.26
C GLN A 29 -13.79 3.34 -5.38
N LEU A 30 -14.53 3.32 -6.48
CA LEU A 30 -15.54 2.30 -6.77
C LEU A 30 -14.92 0.90 -6.87
N LEU A 31 -13.76 0.77 -7.53
CA LEU A 31 -13.04 -0.49 -7.65
C LEU A 31 -12.53 -0.99 -6.28
N LEU A 32 -12.01 -0.11 -5.44
CA LEU A 32 -11.55 -0.45 -4.09
C LEU A 32 -12.71 -0.91 -3.20
N VAL A 33 -13.83 -0.20 -3.23
CA VAL A 33 -15.05 -0.58 -2.49
C VAL A 33 -15.63 -1.87 -3.06
N GLY A 34 -15.71 -2.01 -4.39
CA GLY A 34 -16.18 -3.21 -5.06
C GLY A 34 -15.36 -4.45 -4.69
N ASN A 35 -14.02 -4.34 -4.68
CA ASN A 35 -13.14 -5.41 -4.24
C ASN A 35 -13.39 -5.81 -2.77
N LEU A 36 -13.61 -4.82 -1.89
CA LEU A 36 -13.96 -5.07 -0.49
C LEU A 36 -15.30 -5.81 -0.36
N LEU A 37 -16.32 -5.40 -1.13
CA LEU A 37 -17.63 -6.07 -1.11
C LEU A 37 -17.56 -7.50 -1.63
N VAL A 38 -16.77 -7.76 -2.67
CA VAL A 38 -16.49 -9.11 -3.17
C VAL A 38 -15.81 -9.94 -2.10
N TYR A 39 -14.83 -9.39 -1.42
CA TYR A 39 -14.19 -10.07 -0.30
C TYR A 39 -15.16 -10.44 0.82
N LEU A 40 -16.04 -9.53 1.22
CA LEU A 40 -17.04 -9.80 2.27
C LEU A 40 -18.02 -10.94 1.88
N LYS A 41 -18.26 -11.16 0.58
CA LYS A 41 -19.09 -12.26 0.09
C LYS A 41 -18.33 -13.58 -0.06
N THR A 42 -17.10 -13.53 -0.57
CA THR A 42 -16.33 -14.73 -0.93
C THR A 42 -15.42 -15.22 0.17
N LEU A 43 -15.05 -14.34 1.12
CA LEU A 43 -14.05 -14.55 2.19
C LEU A 43 -12.69 -15.03 1.64
N ASN A 44 -12.45 -14.86 0.34
CA ASN A 44 -11.18 -15.23 -0.28
C ASN A 44 -10.17 -14.08 -0.16
N PHE A 45 -9.37 -14.15 0.91
CA PHE A 45 -8.38 -13.13 1.22
C PHE A 45 -7.26 -13.04 0.18
N GLU A 46 -6.87 -14.15 -0.44
CA GLU A 46 -5.79 -14.14 -1.44
C GLU A 46 -6.17 -13.33 -2.69
N VAL A 47 -7.35 -13.59 -3.24
CA VAL A 47 -7.86 -12.83 -4.39
C VAL A 47 -8.03 -11.36 -4.02
N PHE A 48 -8.64 -11.07 -2.88
CA PHE A 48 -8.80 -9.69 -2.39
C PHE A 48 -7.47 -8.95 -2.34
N ARG A 49 -6.46 -9.55 -1.73
CA ARG A 49 -5.13 -9.00 -1.54
C ARG A 49 -4.44 -8.68 -2.87
N VAL A 50 -4.43 -9.65 -3.81
CA VAL A 50 -3.79 -9.46 -5.12
C VAL A 50 -4.47 -8.35 -5.91
N VAL A 51 -5.80 -8.34 -5.97
CA VAL A 51 -6.56 -7.29 -6.65
C VAL A 51 -6.31 -5.93 -6.01
N GLN A 52 -6.31 -5.85 -4.68
CA GLN A 52 -6.06 -4.61 -3.96
C GLN A 52 -4.66 -4.04 -4.25
N LEU A 53 -3.63 -4.88 -4.20
CA LEU A 53 -2.25 -4.48 -4.51
C LEU A 53 -2.10 -4.07 -5.98
N SER A 54 -2.75 -4.78 -6.91
CA SER A 54 -2.76 -4.42 -8.32
C SER A 54 -3.40 -3.06 -8.55
N LEU A 55 -4.52 -2.77 -7.92
CA LEU A 55 -5.16 -1.45 -8.01
C LEU A 55 -4.26 -0.34 -7.47
N PHE A 56 -3.60 -0.56 -6.33
CA PHE A 56 -2.65 0.42 -5.78
C PHE A 56 -1.39 0.59 -6.64
N LEU A 57 -0.96 -0.46 -7.35
CA LEU A 57 0.19 -0.35 -8.23
C LEU A 57 -0.15 0.38 -9.53
N PHE A 58 -1.18 -0.04 -10.25
CA PHE A 58 -1.41 0.42 -11.62
C PHE A 58 -2.23 1.72 -11.71
N MET A 59 -3.26 1.89 -10.87
CA MET A 59 -4.16 3.04 -10.99
C MET A 59 -3.51 4.40 -10.81
N PRO A 60 -2.55 4.61 -9.89
CA PRO A 60 -1.86 5.89 -9.79
C PRO A 60 -1.10 6.27 -11.06
N PHE A 61 -0.50 5.30 -11.77
CA PHE A 61 0.16 5.56 -13.05
C PHE A 61 -0.84 5.86 -14.16
N VAL A 62 -1.96 5.13 -14.23
CA VAL A 62 -3.04 5.42 -15.17
C VAL A 62 -3.58 6.84 -14.94
N ALA A 63 -3.79 7.24 -13.70
CA ALA A 63 -4.21 8.57 -13.35
C ALA A 63 -3.16 9.62 -13.75
N GLN A 64 -1.87 9.38 -13.48
CA GLN A 64 -0.80 10.26 -13.89
C GLN A 64 -0.78 10.46 -15.42
N TRP A 65 -0.78 9.38 -16.18
CA TRP A 65 -0.72 9.45 -17.65
C TRP A 65 -1.96 10.12 -18.26
N SER A 66 -3.11 10.04 -17.60
CA SER A 66 -4.33 10.73 -18.08
C SER A 66 -4.33 12.22 -17.78
N ILE A 67 -3.63 12.67 -16.74
CA ILE A 67 -3.51 14.09 -16.38
C ILE A 67 -2.37 14.76 -17.17
N GLY A 68 -1.30 14.01 -17.44
CA GLY A 68 -0.12 14.49 -18.17
C GLY A 68 1.20 14.07 -17.52
N SER A 69 2.07 15.03 -17.21
CA SER A 69 3.38 14.73 -16.64
C SER A 69 3.33 14.44 -15.13
N PHE A 70 4.43 13.89 -14.59
CA PHE A 70 4.62 13.66 -13.16
C PHE A 70 4.37 14.93 -12.31
N ILE A 71 4.80 16.09 -12.82
CA ILE A 71 4.63 17.37 -12.14
C ILE A 71 3.18 17.81 -12.19
N THR A 72 2.55 17.80 -13.37
CA THR A 72 1.15 18.24 -13.55
C THR A 72 0.19 17.35 -12.78
N ALA A 73 0.48 16.06 -12.67
CA ALA A 73 -0.28 15.11 -11.88
C ALA A 73 0.03 15.18 -10.35
N SER A 74 0.83 16.17 -9.94
CA SER A 74 1.13 16.39 -8.50
C SER A 74 1.68 15.16 -7.77
N GLY A 75 2.47 14.32 -8.47
CA GLY A 75 3.11 13.14 -7.88
C GLY A 75 2.13 12.05 -7.42
N ILE A 76 0.98 11.92 -8.05
CA ILE A 76 -0.04 10.91 -7.69
C ILE A 76 0.52 9.48 -7.77
N SER A 77 1.51 9.22 -8.62
CA SER A 77 2.21 7.92 -8.72
C SER A 77 2.92 7.49 -7.43
N LEU A 78 3.17 8.42 -6.49
CA LEU A 78 3.69 8.07 -5.16
C LEU A 78 2.78 7.08 -4.41
N TRP A 79 1.47 7.10 -4.66
CA TRP A 79 0.54 6.15 -4.06
C TRP A 79 0.82 4.71 -4.47
N ALA A 80 1.42 4.47 -5.64
CA ALA A 80 1.81 3.15 -6.09
C ALA A 80 2.86 2.47 -5.19
N LEU A 81 3.63 3.26 -4.41
CA LEU A 81 4.59 2.75 -3.43
C LEU A 81 3.90 1.92 -2.32
N LEU A 82 2.61 2.15 -2.08
CA LEU A 82 1.84 1.37 -1.11
C LEU A 82 1.67 -0.09 -1.52
N ALA A 83 1.76 -0.43 -2.82
CA ALA A 83 1.66 -1.80 -3.30
C ALA A 83 2.85 -2.67 -2.84
N PRO A 84 4.12 -2.35 -3.09
CA PRO A 84 5.23 -3.15 -2.59
C PRO A 84 5.33 -3.16 -1.06
N ILE A 85 4.98 -2.06 -0.37
CA ILE A 85 4.96 -2.03 1.09
C ILE A 85 3.85 -2.95 1.61
N GLY A 86 2.65 -2.88 1.05
CA GLY A 86 1.58 -3.81 1.40
C GLY A 86 1.92 -5.26 1.09
N ALA A 87 2.64 -5.53 -0.01
CA ALA A 87 3.10 -6.86 -0.35
C ALA A 87 4.09 -7.41 0.71
N ILE A 88 5.03 -6.60 1.21
CA ILE A 88 5.94 -7.01 2.30
C ILE A 88 5.15 -7.40 3.55
N LEU A 89 4.12 -6.63 3.89
CA LEU A 89 3.35 -6.82 5.11
C LEU A 89 2.41 -8.04 5.06
N PHE A 90 1.80 -8.29 3.89
CA PHE A 90 0.71 -9.29 3.77
C PHE A 90 1.10 -10.56 3.02
N ILE A 91 2.17 -10.55 2.24
CA ILE A 91 2.62 -11.69 1.44
C ILE A 91 3.96 -12.21 1.96
N GLY A 92 4.88 -11.29 2.23
CA GLY A 92 6.22 -11.61 2.71
C GLY A 92 7.32 -11.01 1.83
N PRO A 93 8.56 -11.04 2.30
CA PRO A 93 9.68 -10.34 1.65
C PRO A 93 10.06 -10.91 0.30
N ARG A 94 9.91 -12.22 0.10
CA ARG A 94 10.32 -12.90 -1.15
C ARG A 94 9.39 -12.54 -2.31
N GLU A 95 8.10 -12.57 -2.08
CA GLU A 95 7.10 -12.30 -3.12
C GLU A 95 6.91 -10.80 -3.37
N SER A 96 7.16 -9.96 -2.37
CA SER A 96 7.09 -8.51 -2.50
C SER A 96 8.12 -7.91 -3.45
N ALA A 97 9.23 -8.62 -3.71
CA ALA A 97 10.25 -8.18 -4.65
C ALA A 97 9.68 -7.95 -6.06
N ALA A 98 8.79 -8.84 -6.54
CA ALA A 98 8.15 -8.68 -7.83
C ALA A 98 7.30 -7.38 -7.91
N TRP A 99 6.57 -7.05 -6.85
CA TRP A 99 5.80 -5.81 -6.74
C TRP A 99 6.69 -4.58 -6.73
N PHE A 100 7.83 -4.66 -6.04
CA PHE A 100 8.81 -3.58 -6.02
C PHE A 100 9.44 -3.35 -7.39
N PHE A 101 9.87 -4.41 -8.09
CA PHE A 101 10.40 -4.28 -9.45
C PHE A 101 9.36 -3.75 -10.44
N ALA A 102 8.09 -4.17 -10.32
CA ALA A 102 7.01 -3.62 -11.15
C ALA A 102 6.80 -2.12 -10.88
N TYR A 103 6.85 -1.69 -9.60
CA TYR A 103 6.78 -0.27 -9.24
C TYR A 103 7.95 0.52 -9.84
N VAL A 104 9.19 0.04 -9.70
CA VAL A 104 10.38 0.69 -10.25
C VAL A 104 10.31 0.79 -11.77
N PHE A 105 9.88 -0.30 -12.42
CA PHE A 105 9.70 -0.33 -13.88
C PHE A 105 8.68 0.72 -14.35
N LEU A 106 7.50 0.76 -13.73
CA LEU A 106 6.45 1.73 -14.08
C LEU A 106 6.89 3.17 -13.80
N THR A 107 7.62 3.41 -12.70
CA THR A 107 8.16 4.74 -12.38
C THR A 107 9.17 5.18 -13.43
N THR A 108 10.09 4.29 -13.81
CA THR A 108 11.08 4.56 -14.86
C THR A 108 10.40 4.79 -16.21
N LEU A 109 9.43 3.95 -16.56
CA LEU A 109 8.64 4.11 -17.80
C LEU A 109 7.91 5.46 -17.82
N SER A 110 7.30 5.87 -16.71
CA SER A 110 6.67 7.20 -16.59
C SER A 110 7.66 8.34 -16.79
N GLY A 111 8.87 8.24 -16.22
CA GLY A 111 9.91 9.25 -16.43
C GLY A 111 10.39 9.33 -17.86
N VAL A 112 10.55 8.19 -18.54
CA VAL A 112 10.89 8.13 -19.97
C VAL A 112 9.76 8.73 -20.81
N PHE A 113 8.51 8.40 -20.51
CA PHE A 113 7.36 8.96 -21.19
C PHE A 113 7.30 10.49 -21.05
N ASP A 114 7.47 11.01 -19.84
CA ASP A 114 7.46 12.46 -19.57
C ASP A 114 8.58 13.17 -20.34
N TYR A 115 9.78 12.57 -20.38
CA TYR A 115 10.94 13.19 -21.01
C TYR A 115 10.87 13.20 -22.54
N TYR A 116 10.44 12.10 -23.16
CA TYR A 116 10.51 11.94 -24.62
C TYR A 116 9.19 12.17 -25.35
N LEU A 117 8.05 11.93 -24.71
CA LEU A 117 6.75 11.86 -25.39
C LEU A 117 5.75 12.93 -24.92
N ALA A 118 5.92 13.53 -23.76
CA ALA A 118 4.94 14.48 -23.23
C ALA A 118 4.87 15.78 -24.07
N GLU A 119 6.01 16.31 -24.51
CA GLU A 119 6.04 17.51 -25.37
C GLU A 119 5.58 17.25 -26.81
N PRO A 120 6.08 16.20 -27.52
CA PRO A 120 5.68 15.94 -28.90
C PRO A 120 4.21 15.58 -29.08
N LEU A 121 3.59 14.95 -28.10
CA LEU A 121 2.20 14.52 -28.19
C LEU A 121 1.19 15.63 -27.92
N ASN A 122 1.64 16.87 -27.59
CA ASN A 122 0.76 17.99 -27.28
C ASN A 122 -0.46 17.56 -26.44
N LEU A 123 -0.24 16.68 -25.49
CA LEU A 123 -1.30 16.26 -24.59
C LEU A 123 -1.87 17.52 -23.94
N PRO A 124 -3.21 17.68 -23.91
CA PRO A 124 -3.81 18.85 -23.31
C PRO A 124 -3.33 18.92 -21.85
N ALA A 125 -2.25 19.66 -21.63
CA ALA A 125 -1.82 19.98 -20.30
C ALA A 125 -2.96 20.79 -19.69
N TYR A 126 -3.74 20.20 -18.81
CA TYR A 126 -4.62 20.97 -17.96
C TYR A 126 -3.74 22.05 -17.32
N LYS A 127 -4.01 23.31 -17.64
CA LYS A 127 -3.26 24.44 -17.09
C LYS A 127 -3.64 24.61 -15.63
N VAL A 128 -3.14 23.68 -14.80
CA VAL A 128 -3.31 23.77 -13.36
C VAL A 128 -2.35 24.83 -12.84
N PRO A 129 -2.79 25.78 -12.03
CA PRO A 129 -1.90 26.78 -11.45
C PRO A 129 -0.75 26.09 -10.68
N PRO A 130 0.51 26.56 -10.83
CA PRO A 130 1.68 25.96 -10.16
C PRO A 130 1.52 25.85 -8.64
N GLN A 131 0.82 26.79 -8.03
CA GLN A 131 0.52 26.80 -6.59
C GLN A 131 -0.38 25.63 -6.19
N THR A 132 -1.41 25.35 -7.00
CA THR A 132 -2.31 24.21 -6.78
C THR A 132 -1.56 22.89 -6.96
N THR A 133 -0.73 22.77 -7.99
CA THR A 133 0.12 21.60 -8.22
C THR A 133 1.07 21.34 -7.05
N ALA A 134 1.76 22.38 -6.56
CA ALA A 134 2.66 22.28 -5.42
C ALA A 134 1.94 21.87 -4.13
N PHE A 135 0.75 22.43 -3.89
CA PHE A 135 -0.07 22.07 -2.73
C PHE A 135 -0.50 20.59 -2.76
N PHE A 136 -1.03 20.13 -3.89
CA PHE A 136 -1.42 18.72 -4.03
C PHE A 136 -0.22 17.77 -3.99
N PHE A 137 0.93 18.18 -4.49
CA PHE A 137 2.16 17.41 -4.37
C PHE A 137 2.55 17.21 -2.90
N ALA A 138 2.56 18.29 -2.12
CA ALA A 138 2.83 18.24 -0.69
C ALA A 138 1.80 17.38 0.06
N LEU A 139 0.52 17.49 -0.30
CA LEU A 139 -0.56 16.69 0.28
C LEU A 139 -0.39 15.19 -0.04
N ASN A 140 -0.11 14.83 -1.30
CA ASN A 140 0.14 13.44 -1.70
C ASN A 140 1.34 12.86 -0.96
N PHE A 141 2.44 13.61 -0.90
CA PHE A 141 3.65 13.18 -0.20
C PHE A 141 3.39 12.97 1.30
N ALA A 142 2.72 13.92 1.95
CA ALA A 142 2.37 13.83 3.37
C ALA A 142 1.42 12.64 3.64
N ALA A 143 0.41 12.43 2.79
CA ALA A 143 -0.53 11.34 2.94
C ALA A 143 0.15 9.96 2.79
N VAL A 144 0.94 9.77 1.74
CA VAL A 144 1.67 8.51 1.51
C VAL A 144 2.66 8.26 2.65
N SER A 145 3.44 9.27 3.04
CA SER A 145 4.41 9.15 4.15
C SER A 145 3.73 8.78 5.47
N SER A 146 2.58 9.38 5.76
CA SER A 146 1.80 9.07 6.96
C SER A 146 1.28 7.64 6.96
N ILE A 147 0.76 7.18 5.82
CA ILE A 147 0.28 5.79 5.67
C ILE A 147 1.44 4.82 5.83
N VAL A 148 2.59 5.07 5.18
CA VAL A 148 3.78 4.24 5.30
C VAL A 148 4.24 4.16 6.76
N TYR A 149 4.31 5.29 7.46
CA TYR A 149 4.67 5.33 8.88
C TYR A 149 3.72 4.47 9.73
N LEU A 150 2.41 4.62 9.53
CA LEU A 150 1.40 3.85 10.28
C LEU A 150 1.51 2.34 9.99
N LEU A 151 1.74 1.96 8.74
CA LEU A 151 1.92 0.57 8.35
C LEU A 151 3.18 -0.04 8.97
N LEU A 152 4.30 0.67 8.95
CA LEU A 152 5.55 0.22 9.57
C LEU A 152 5.40 0.08 11.09
N ARG A 153 4.79 1.06 11.75
CA ARG A 153 4.50 1.01 13.19
C ARG A 153 3.60 -0.17 13.55
N TYR A 154 2.57 -0.41 12.76
CA TYR A 154 1.69 -1.56 12.95
C TYR A 154 2.46 -2.88 12.82
N SER A 155 3.28 -3.02 11.77
CA SER A 155 4.10 -4.21 11.53
C SER A 155 5.07 -4.48 12.68
N ASP A 156 5.73 -3.43 13.19
CA ASP A 156 6.66 -3.55 14.31
C ASP A 156 5.95 -4.01 15.59
N THR A 157 4.79 -3.43 15.89
CA THR A 157 3.98 -3.82 17.04
C THR A 157 3.55 -5.30 16.97
N GLU A 158 3.10 -5.77 15.79
CA GLU A 158 2.69 -7.16 15.61
C GLU A 158 3.87 -8.14 15.71
N LYS A 159 5.05 -7.75 15.19
CA LYS A 159 6.28 -8.55 15.36
C LYS A 159 6.66 -8.72 16.83
N HIS A 160 6.62 -7.63 17.60
CA HIS A 160 6.93 -7.68 19.03
C HIS A 160 5.93 -8.56 19.80
N ARG A 161 4.64 -8.47 19.50
CA ARG A 161 3.63 -9.36 20.09
C ARG A 161 3.87 -10.82 19.76
N ALA A 162 4.14 -11.14 18.49
CA ALA A 162 4.43 -12.50 18.05
C ALA A 162 5.69 -13.06 18.75
N GLN A 163 6.73 -12.25 18.93
CA GLN A 163 7.93 -12.64 19.66
C GLN A 163 7.65 -12.92 21.15
N GLN A 164 6.84 -12.10 21.80
CA GLN A 164 6.44 -12.30 23.19
C GLN A 164 5.67 -13.61 23.37
N HIS A 165 4.68 -13.88 22.50
CA HIS A 165 3.94 -15.15 22.53
C HIS A 165 4.83 -16.36 22.28
N LEU A 166 5.81 -16.26 21.37
CA LEU A 166 6.76 -17.34 21.13
C LEU A 166 7.65 -17.61 22.35
N GLN A 167 8.15 -16.56 23.01
CA GLN A 167 8.95 -16.69 24.24
C GLN A 167 8.16 -17.32 25.37
N GLU A 168 6.89 -16.91 25.53
CA GLU A 168 6.01 -17.49 26.54
C GLU A 168 5.74 -18.97 26.28
N ALA A 169 5.46 -19.34 25.02
CA ALA A 169 5.28 -20.75 24.64
C ALA A 169 6.56 -21.59 24.90
N HIS A 170 7.72 -21.07 24.57
CA HIS A 170 9.00 -21.72 24.88
C HIS A 170 9.21 -21.93 26.38
N ARG A 171 8.91 -20.92 27.18
CA ARG A 171 9.02 -21.01 28.65
C ARG A 171 8.08 -22.11 29.23
N LEU A 172 6.85 -22.15 28.75
CA LEU A 172 5.88 -23.18 29.17
C LEU A 172 6.35 -24.59 28.81
N LEU A 173 6.89 -24.76 27.59
CA LEU A 173 7.46 -26.03 27.15
C LEU A 173 8.65 -26.46 28.03
N GLN A 174 9.54 -25.56 28.39
CA GLN A 174 10.65 -25.87 29.29
C GLN A 174 10.18 -26.31 30.66
N ILE A 175 9.19 -25.62 31.24
CA ILE A 175 8.61 -26.00 32.52
C ILE A 175 7.98 -27.41 32.47
N GLU A 176 7.28 -27.72 31.37
CA GLU A 176 6.64 -29.02 31.20
C GLU A 176 7.67 -30.15 30.99
N GLN A 177 8.76 -29.88 30.28
CA GLN A 177 9.89 -30.82 30.15
C GLN A 177 10.55 -31.11 31.50
N GLU A 178 10.88 -30.07 32.29
CA GLU A 178 11.46 -30.23 33.60
C GLU A 178 10.54 -31.04 34.55
N ARG A 179 9.23 -30.79 34.43
CA ARG A 179 8.24 -31.54 35.21
C ARG A 179 8.20 -33.01 34.80
N SER A 180 8.23 -33.29 33.49
CA SER A 180 8.25 -34.65 32.97
C SER A 180 9.52 -35.41 33.40
N GLU A 181 10.69 -34.75 33.30
CA GLU A 181 11.97 -35.32 33.75
C GLU A 181 11.96 -35.65 35.25
N ARG A 182 11.44 -34.76 36.08
CA ARG A 182 11.30 -35.02 37.53
C ARG A 182 10.38 -36.22 37.82
N LEU A 183 9.28 -36.35 37.07
CA LEU A 183 8.39 -37.47 37.19
C LEU A 183 9.07 -38.80 36.80
N LEU A 184 9.83 -38.79 35.69
CA LEU A 184 10.60 -39.97 35.28
C LEU A 184 11.66 -40.37 36.28
N LEU A 185 12.41 -39.41 36.84
CA LEU A 185 13.39 -39.68 37.88
C LEU A 185 12.79 -40.24 39.16
N ASN A 186 11.55 -39.87 39.50
CA ASN A 186 10.85 -40.38 40.68
C ASN A 186 10.25 -41.79 40.47
N ILE A 187 10.10 -42.28 39.26
CA ILE A 187 9.53 -43.58 38.93
C ILE A 187 10.62 -44.65 38.74
N LEU A 188 11.87 -44.27 38.44
CA LEU A 188 13.00 -45.19 38.32
C LEU A 188 13.53 -45.50 39.75
N PRO A 189 13.33 -46.74 40.28
CA PRO A 189 13.97 -47.14 41.52
C PRO A 189 15.48 -47.25 41.28
N GLY A 190 16.27 -46.58 42.11
CA GLY A 190 17.71 -46.72 42.16
C GLY A 190 18.17 -48.10 42.59
#